data_a369829818a5663762fa7842eb8d06b2
#
_entry.id   a369829818a5663762fa7842eb8d06b2
#
_cell.length_a   1.000
_cell.length_b   1.000
_cell.length_c   1.000
_cell.angle_alpha   90.00
_cell.angle_beta   90.00
_cell.angle_gamma   90.00
#
_symmetry.space_group_name_H-M   'P 1'
#
loop_
_entity.id
_entity.type
_entity.pdbx_description
1 polymer ?
#
loop_
_entity_poly.entity_id
_entity_poly.type
_entity_poly.pdbx_seq_one_letter_code
_entity_poly.pdbx_strand_id
1 'polypeptide(L)'
;VTLLRFEHVGGEASPRSLQDWRHVHNTIIPAHVLSLDDVRERAGRNRLEVAYLDDVLVGCSTVRPPADAPTPDAPATATVIARVLAAHRGRGFGGEMYERGLKHARALGAQVIETVVLSSNPDGLRFALKHGFAETERYLLPGDTVPWIDLRLSV
;
A
#
# COMPACT_ATOMS: atom_id res chain seq x y z
N VAL A 1 -19.16 -2.57 12.05
CA VAL A 1 -18.92 -1.66 10.93
C VAL A 1 -17.94 -0.58 11.38
N THR A 2 -16.81 -0.52 10.74
CA THR A 2 -15.85 0.56 11.00
C THR A 2 -16.17 1.77 10.13
N LEU A 3 -16.04 2.95 10.72
CA LEU A 3 -16.28 4.21 10.03
C LEU A 3 -14.95 4.91 9.72
N LEU A 4 -14.11 4.24 8.94
CA LEU A 4 -12.88 4.87 8.49
C LEU A 4 -13.20 5.96 7.46
N ARG A 5 -12.55 7.10 7.63
CA ARG A 5 -12.58 8.18 6.67
C ARG A 5 -11.28 8.15 5.87
N PHE A 6 -11.38 8.25 4.57
CA PHE A 6 -10.22 8.24 3.68
C PHE A 6 -10.01 9.60 3.04
N GLU A 7 -8.77 10.03 2.96
CA GLU A 7 -8.39 11.22 2.21
C GLU A 7 -7.37 10.85 1.13
N HIS A 8 -7.63 11.30 -0.08
CA HIS A 8 -6.70 11.17 -1.21
C HIS A 8 -5.53 12.13 -1.03
N VAL A 9 -4.32 11.63 -1.22
CA VAL A 9 -3.08 12.41 -1.15
C VAL A 9 -2.66 12.84 -2.54
N GLY A 10 -2.47 14.13 -2.74
CA GLY A 10 -2.06 14.69 -4.04
C GLY A 10 -3.09 15.66 -4.58
N GLY A 11 -2.74 16.38 -5.66
CA GLY A 11 -3.60 17.40 -6.23
C GLY A 11 -3.89 18.52 -5.24
N GLU A 12 -5.17 18.77 -4.97
CA GLU A 12 -5.64 19.77 -4.01
C GLU A 12 -5.80 19.23 -2.59
N ALA A 13 -5.30 18.01 -2.32
CA ALA A 13 -5.36 17.43 -0.99
C ALA A 13 -4.64 18.32 0.03
N SER A 14 -5.11 18.27 1.29
CA SER A 14 -4.51 19.09 2.35
C SER A 14 -3.03 18.72 2.57
N PRO A 15 -2.18 19.68 2.93
CA PRO A 15 -0.79 19.38 3.32
C PRO A 15 -0.69 18.36 4.45
N ARG A 16 -1.71 18.26 5.30
CA ARG A 16 -1.78 17.31 6.39
C ARG A 16 -1.83 15.87 5.87
N SER A 17 -2.62 15.57 4.84
CA SER A 17 -2.72 14.21 4.28
C SER A 17 -1.36 13.75 3.73
N LEU A 18 -0.62 14.64 3.09
CA LEU A 18 0.72 14.38 2.59
C LEU A 18 1.68 14.02 3.73
N GLN A 19 1.69 14.80 4.79
CA GLN A 19 2.53 14.58 5.96
C GLN A 19 2.13 13.30 6.70
N ASP A 20 0.84 13.04 6.84
CA ASP A 20 0.32 11.85 7.53
C ASP A 20 0.66 10.58 6.76
N TRP A 21 0.55 10.59 5.44
CA TRP A 21 0.95 9.45 4.63
C TRP A 21 2.45 9.15 4.81
N ARG A 22 3.28 10.17 4.75
CA ARG A 22 4.71 10.06 4.98
C ARG A 22 5.01 9.50 6.38
N HIS A 23 4.30 9.99 7.39
CA HIS A 23 4.49 9.53 8.77
C HIS A 23 4.23 8.03 8.90
N VAL A 24 3.12 7.54 8.36
CA VAL A 24 2.80 6.11 8.41
C VAL A 24 3.88 5.30 7.69
N HIS A 25 4.24 5.70 6.47
CA HIS A 25 5.26 5.01 5.69
C HIS A 25 6.58 4.92 6.45
N ASN A 26 7.09 6.05 6.91
CA ASN A 26 8.41 6.10 7.54
C ASN A 26 8.44 5.41 8.91
N THR A 27 7.31 5.36 9.60
CA THR A 27 7.19 4.62 10.86
C THR A 27 7.28 3.11 10.63
N ILE A 28 6.62 2.60 9.59
CA ILE A 28 6.54 1.17 9.30
C ILE A 28 7.74 0.68 8.48
N ILE A 29 8.29 1.54 7.63
CA ILE A 29 9.43 1.22 6.74
C ILE A 29 10.60 2.16 7.05
N PRO A 30 11.21 2.07 8.23
CA PRO A 30 12.30 2.99 8.61
C PRO A 30 13.58 2.81 7.79
N ALA A 31 13.73 1.67 7.10
CA ALA A 31 14.86 1.41 6.20
C ALA A 31 14.80 2.24 4.91
N HIS A 32 13.65 2.77 4.56
CA HIS A 32 13.42 3.52 3.32
C HIS A 32 12.61 4.79 3.59
N VAL A 33 13.24 5.73 4.28
CA VAL A 33 12.61 7.00 4.66
C VAL A 33 12.37 7.86 3.43
N LEU A 34 11.15 8.37 3.29
CA LEU A 34 10.75 9.28 2.21
C LEU A 34 10.70 10.73 2.70
N SER A 35 11.12 11.65 1.85
CA SER A 35 10.88 13.08 2.03
C SER A 35 9.47 13.45 1.58
N LEU A 36 9.03 14.68 1.87
CA LEU A 36 7.75 15.17 1.35
C LEU A 36 7.75 15.23 -0.17
N ASP A 37 8.88 15.60 -0.79
CA ASP A 37 9.00 15.63 -2.25
C ASP A 37 8.89 14.22 -2.85
N ASP A 38 9.47 13.21 -2.19
CA ASP A 38 9.33 11.81 -2.59
C ASP A 38 7.86 11.39 -2.58
N VAL A 39 7.12 11.77 -1.55
CA VAL A 39 5.69 11.44 -1.43
C VAL A 39 4.88 12.15 -2.53
N ARG A 40 5.18 13.42 -2.81
CA ARG A 40 4.53 14.16 -3.91
C ARG A 40 4.76 13.49 -5.26
N GLU A 41 5.98 13.03 -5.51
CA GLU A 41 6.30 12.31 -6.76
C GLU A 41 5.49 11.01 -6.87
N ARG A 42 5.42 10.25 -5.79
CA ARG A 42 4.61 9.02 -5.74
C ARG A 42 3.12 9.30 -5.94
N ALA A 43 2.62 10.36 -5.32
CA ALA A 43 1.21 10.76 -5.46
C ALA A 43 0.85 11.15 -6.89
N GLY A 44 1.84 11.61 -7.69
CA GLY A 44 1.65 11.95 -9.10
C GLY A 44 1.49 10.74 -10.02
N ARG A 45 1.94 9.56 -9.60
CA ARG A 45 1.89 8.33 -10.42
C ARG A 45 1.07 7.19 -9.79
N ASN A 46 0.82 7.24 -8.51
CA ASN A 46 0.04 6.23 -7.78
C ASN A 46 -1.11 6.90 -7.03
N ARG A 47 -2.15 6.12 -6.71
CA ARG A 47 -3.18 6.61 -5.80
C ARG A 47 -2.74 6.34 -4.37
N LEU A 48 -2.48 7.41 -3.63
CA LEU A 48 -2.15 7.36 -2.21
C LEU A 48 -3.36 7.84 -1.40
N GLU A 49 -3.66 7.12 -0.31
CA GLU A 49 -4.72 7.51 0.62
C GLU A 49 -4.23 7.39 2.05
N VAL A 50 -4.77 8.22 2.92
CA VAL A 50 -4.64 8.09 4.38
C VAL A 50 -5.99 7.74 4.97
N ALA A 51 -5.97 6.97 6.07
CA ALA A 51 -7.19 6.53 6.74
C ALA A 51 -7.22 7.07 8.17
N TYR A 52 -8.38 7.58 8.55
CA TYR A 52 -8.63 8.13 9.89
C TYR A 52 -9.82 7.45 10.53
N LEU A 53 -9.71 7.18 11.82
CA LEU A 53 -10.86 6.84 12.66
C LEU A 53 -11.17 8.08 13.50
N ASP A 54 -12.32 8.72 13.22
CA ASP A 54 -12.59 10.07 13.67
C ASP A 54 -11.45 10.99 13.19
N ASP A 55 -10.74 11.68 14.05
CA ASP A 55 -9.60 12.51 13.67
C ASP A 55 -8.25 11.86 13.94
N VAL A 56 -8.24 10.56 14.23
CA VAL A 56 -7.03 9.81 14.57
C VAL A 56 -6.50 9.10 13.34
N LEU A 57 -5.25 9.38 12.97
CA LEU A 57 -4.57 8.71 11.87
C LEU A 57 -4.33 7.24 12.23
N VAL A 58 -4.82 6.32 11.40
CA VAL A 58 -4.66 4.88 11.64
C VAL A 58 -3.80 4.18 10.61
N GLY A 59 -3.72 4.69 9.39
CA GLY A 59 -2.92 4.02 8.35
C GLY A 59 -2.88 4.76 7.04
N CYS A 60 -2.23 4.13 6.05
CA CYS A 60 -2.16 4.63 4.68
C CYS A 60 -2.19 3.49 3.68
N SER A 61 -2.48 3.82 2.43
CA SER A 61 -2.53 2.84 1.35
C SER A 61 -1.95 3.40 0.07
N THR A 62 -1.58 2.48 -0.82
CA THR A 62 -1.08 2.78 -2.16
C THR A 62 -1.73 1.82 -3.15
N VAL A 63 -2.19 2.37 -4.28
CA VAL A 63 -2.57 1.59 -5.45
C VAL A 63 -1.69 2.06 -6.60
N ARG A 64 -0.83 1.17 -7.10
CA ARG A 64 -0.05 1.42 -8.32
C ARG A 64 -0.87 0.94 -9.50
N PRO A 65 -1.18 1.83 -10.46
CA PRO A 65 -2.01 1.44 -11.59
C PRO A 65 -1.27 0.47 -12.52
N PRO A 66 -2.02 -0.32 -13.32
CA PRO A 66 -1.40 -1.15 -14.36
C PRO A 66 -0.67 -0.30 -15.40
N ALA A 67 0.33 -0.90 -16.06
CA ALA A 67 1.00 -0.28 -17.19
C ALA A 67 0.02 -0.07 -18.35
N ASP A 68 0.30 0.94 -19.19
CA ASP A 68 -0.64 1.37 -20.25
C ASP A 68 -0.88 0.34 -21.36
N ALA A 69 0.06 -0.59 -21.58
CA ALA A 69 -0.04 -1.54 -22.68
C ALA A 69 0.19 -2.98 -22.18
N PRO A 70 -0.83 -3.61 -21.56
CA PRO A 70 -0.71 -5.00 -21.14
C PRO A 70 -0.62 -5.93 -22.34
N THR A 71 0.13 -7.04 -22.17
CA THR A 71 0.24 -8.11 -23.15
C THR A 71 -0.10 -9.44 -22.49
N PRO A 72 -0.29 -10.54 -23.25
CA PRO A 72 -0.51 -11.85 -22.62
C PRO A 72 0.61 -12.28 -21.68
N ASP A 73 1.86 -11.91 -21.98
CA ASP A 73 3.03 -12.21 -21.13
C ASP A 73 3.20 -11.18 -19.99
N ALA A 74 2.60 -10.02 -20.13
CA ALA A 74 2.63 -8.95 -19.12
C ALA A 74 1.20 -8.43 -18.92
N PRO A 75 0.35 -9.18 -18.21
CA PRO A 75 -1.04 -8.79 -17.98
C PRO A 75 -1.13 -7.52 -17.14
N ALA A 76 -2.27 -6.84 -17.21
CA ALA A 76 -2.52 -5.63 -16.44
C ALA A 76 -2.40 -5.92 -14.94
N THR A 77 -1.30 -5.51 -14.35
CA THR A 77 -0.95 -5.79 -12.95
C THR A 77 -0.95 -4.52 -12.13
N ALA A 78 -1.77 -4.49 -11.08
CA ALA A 78 -1.77 -3.40 -10.10
C ALA A 78 -1.12 -3.88 -8.80
N THR A 79 -0.52 -2.95 -8.06
CA THR A 79 -0.01 -3.22 -6.72
C THR A 79 -0.90 -2.50 -5.70
N VAL A 80 -1.35 -3.22 -4.70
CA VAL A 80 -2.16 -2.68 -3.60
C VAL A 80 -1.43 -2.91 -2.29
N ILE A 81 -1.14 -1.82 -1.57
CA ILE A 81 -0.42 -1.87 -0.30
C ILE A 81 -1.27 -1.18 0.76
N ALA A 82 -1.48 -1.83 1.89
CA ALA A 82 -2.16 -1.25 3.05
C ALA A 82 -1.24 -1.35 4.27
N ARG A 83 -1.11 -0.25 5.00
CA ARG A 83 -0.28 -0.17 6.20
C ARG A 83 -1.07 0.42 7.34
N VAL A 84 -1.07 -0.26 8.48
CA VAL A 84 -1.77 0.17 9.69
C VAL A 84 -0.75 0.40 10.79
N LEU A 85 -0.83 1.55 11.46
CA LEU A 85 0.03 1.85 12.61
C LEU A 85 -0.19 0.82 13.73
N ALA A 86 0.89 0.46 14.43
CA ALA A 86 0.88 -0.62 15.40
C ALA A 86 -0.24 -0.50 16.45
N ALA A 87 -0.50 0.72 16.93
CA ALA A 87 -1.52 0.98 17.95
C ALA A 87 -2.95 0.67 17.49
N HIS A 88 -3.17 0.53 16.18
CA HIS A 88 -4.51 0.34 15.59
C HIS A 88 -4.67 -1.02 14.91
N ARG A 89 -3.71 -1.91 15.03
CA ARG A 89 -3.76 -3.26 14.43
C ARG A 89 -4.72 -4.18 15.18
N GLY A 90 -5.15 -5.24 14.49
CA GLY A 90 -6.05 -6.22 15.08
C GLY A 90 -7.51 -5.78 15.17
N ARG A 91 -7.91 -4.72 14.47
CA ARG A 91 -9.25 -4.14 14.49
C ARG A 91 -9.97 -4.18 13.15
N GLY A 92 -9.36 -4.83 12.14
CA GLY A 92 -9.96 -4.97 10.80
C GLY A 92 -9.71 -3.80 9.85
N PHE A 93 -8.95 -2.78 10.26
CA PHE A 93 -8.71 -1.60 9.42
C PHE A 93 -7.91 -1.93 8.16
N GLY A 94 -6.89 -2.77 8.27
CA GLY A 94 -6.09 -3.20 7.14
C GLY A 94 -6.93 -3.93 6.09
N GLY A 95 -7.83 -4.81 6.52
CA GLY A 95 -8.75 -5.51 5.63
C GLY A 95 -9.66 -4.56 4.88
N GLU A 96 -10.21 -3.57 5.56
CA GLU A 96 -11.06 -2.54 4.96
C GLU A 96 -10.29 -1.72 3.92
N MET A 97 -9.04 -1.37 4.23
CA MET A 97 -8.17 -0.63 3.32
C MET A 97 -7.81 -1.47 2.09
N TYR A 98 -7.53 -2.76 2.27
CA TYR A 98 -7.27 -3.68 1.16
C TYR A 98 -8.49 -3.81 0.24
N GLU A 99 -9.67 -4.04 0.79
CA GLU A 99 -10.90 -4.16 -0.02
C GLU A 99 -11.13 -2.92 -0.86
N ARG A 100 -10.91 -1.75 -0.27
CA ARG A 100 -11.01 -0.47 -0.99
C ARG A 100 -9.98 -0.39 -2.13
N GLY A 101 -8.73 -0.75 -1.85
CA GLY A 101 -7.65 -0.76 -2.84
C GLY A 101 -7.88 -1.78 -3.95
N LEU A 102 -8.33 -2.98 -3.62
CA LEU A 102 -8.67 -4.02 -4.61
C LEU A 102 -9.78 -3.56 -5.54
N LYS A 103 -10.82 -2.94 -4.98
CA LYS A 103 -11.93 -2.41 -5.77
C LYS A 103 -11.45 -1.34 -6.74
N HIS A 104 -10.58 -0.45 -6.28
CA HIS A 104 -10.00 0.59 -7.13
C HIS A 104 -9.11 -0.01 -8.22
N ALA A 105 -8.25 -0.97 -7.88
CA ALA A 105 -7.39 -1.66 -8.84
C ALA A 105 -8.19 -2.35 -9.94
N ARG A 106 -9.27 -3.03 -9.56
CA ARG A 106 -10.16 -3.69 -10.53
C ARG A 106 -10.85 -2.69 -11.44
N ALA A 107 -11.27 -1.56 -10.90
CA ALA A 107 -11.87 -0.47 -11.70
C ALA A 107 -10.88 0.11 -12.71
N LEU A 108 -9.57 0.03 -12.45
CA LEU A 108 -8.52 0.41 -13.39
C LEU A 108 -8.21 -0.68 -14.43
N GLY A 109 -8.88 -1.82 -14.38
CA GLY A 109 -8.70 -2.91 -15.31
C GLY A 109 -7.63 -3.93 -14.92
N ALA A 110 -7.20 -3.95 -13.66
CA ALA A 110 -6.19 -4.91 -13.20
C ALA A 110 -6.70 -6.35 -13.35
N GLN A 111 -5.90 -7.19 -13.98
CA GLN A 111 -6.13 -8.63 -14.13
C GLN A 111 -5.35 -9.41 -13.06
N VAL A 112 -4.23 -8.86 -12.63
CA VAL A 112 -3.37 -9.42 -11.59
C VAL A 112 -3.17 -8.35 -10.52
N ILE A 113 -3.24 -8.75 -9.26
CA ILE A 113 -3.02 -7.84 -8.14
C ILE A 113 -1.88 -8.39 -7.30
N GLU A 114 -0.91 -7.53 -7.03
CA GLU A 114 0.26 -7.84 -6.22
C GLU A 114 0.33 -6.93 -5.00
N THR A 115 1.11 -7.33 -4.03
CA THR A 115 1.53 -6.48 -2.91
C THR A 115 3.00 -6.73 -2.63
N VAL A 116 3.60 -5.89 -1.81
CA VAL A 116 4.99 -6.01 -1.43
C VAL A 116 5.14 -5.77 0.07
N VAL A 117 5.97 -6.59 0.70
CA VAL A 117 6.24 -6.51 2.14
C VAL A 117 7.74 -6.58 2.36
N LEU A 118 8.25 -5.76 3.28
CA LEU A 118 9.63 -5.86 3.70
C LEU A 118 9.77 -7.08 4.64
N SER A 119 10.79 -7.93 4.44
CA SER A 119 10.94 -9.17 5.21
C SER A 119 11.14 -8.95 6.70
N SER A 120 11.59 -7.75 7.10
CA SER A 120 11.68 -7.36 8.52
C SER A 120 10.33 -6.98 9.14
N ASN A 121 9.24 -7.04 8.37
CA ASN A 121 7.87 -6.76 8.83
C ASN A 121 7.04 -8.06 8.82
N PRO A 122 7.21 -8.96 9.81
CA PRO A 122 6.50 -10.24 9.83
C PRO A 122 4.98 -10.07 9.99
N ASP A 123 4.52 -9.02 10.63
CA ASP A 123 3.09 -8.73 10.76
C ASP A 123 2.47 -8.40 9.40
N GLY A 124 3.17 -7.62 8.57
CA GLY A 124 2.74 -7.32 7.21
C GLY A 124 2.67 -8.56 6.34
N LEU A 125 3.64 -9.46 6.47
CA LEU A 125 3.65 -10.73 5.73
C LEU A 125 2.46 -11.61 6.14
N ARG A 126 2.23 -11.79 7.44
CA ARG A 126 1.09 -12.58 7.94
C ARG A 126 -0.23 -12.01 7.44
N PHE A 127 -0.35 -10.68 7.45
CA PHE A 127 -1.54 -9.99 6.98
C PHE A 127 -1.81 -10.27 5.50
N ALA A 128 -0.78 -10.16 4.65
CA ALA A 128 -0.91 -10.44 3.23
C ALA A 128 -1.32 -11.91 2.98
N LEU A 129 -0.68 -12.86 3.64
CA LEU A 129 -1.02 -14.28 3.52
C LEU A 129 -2.46 -14.55 3.95
N LYS A 130 -2.90 -13.93 5.02
CA LYS A 130 -4.29 -14.05 5.52
C LYS A 130 -5.31 -13.56 4.49
N HIS A 131 -4.96 -12.55 3.71
CA HIS A 131 -5.85 -11.97 2.70
C HIS A 131 -5.74 -12.64 1.33
N GLY A 132 -5.10 -13.79 1.25
CA GLY A 132 -5.08 -14.61 0.03
C GLY A 132 -3.90 -14.37 -0.89
N PHE A 133 -2.93 -13.56 -0.48
CA PHE A 133 -1.71 -13.38 -1.26
C PHE A 133 -0.75 -14.54 -1.03
N ALA A 134 -0.06 -14.94 -2.07
CA ALA A 134 0.99 -15.97 -2.02
C ALA A 134 2.31 -15.35 -2.45
N GLU A 135 3.39 -15.73 -1.75
CA GLU A 135 4.74 -15.23 -2.05
C GLU A 135 5.20 -15.70 -3.43
N THR A 136 5.73 -14.77 -4.23
CA THR A 136 6.24 -15.06 -5.57
C THR A 136 7.75 -14.89 -5.68
N GLU A 137 8.32 -13.90 -4.98
CA GLU A 137 9.74 -13.57 -5.11
C GLU A 137 10.26 -12.85 -3.88
N ARG A 138 11.55 -13.08 -3.57
CA ARG A 138 12.31 -12.27 -2.60
C ARG A 138 13.52 -11.69 -3.29
N TYR A 139 13.86 -10.45 -3.00
CA TYR A 139 14.98 -9.78 -3.66
C TYR A 139 15.54 -8.66 -2.80
N LEU A 140 16.79 -8.28 -3.11
CA LEU A 140 17.46 -7.12 -2.52
C LEU A 140 17.60 -6.06 -3.60
N LEU A 141 17.18 -4.83 -3.29
CA LEU A 141 17.48 -3.68 -4.12
C LEU A 141 18.92 -3.23 -3.86
N PRO A 142 19.59 -2.54 -4.81
CA PRO A 142 20.94 -2.06 -4.62
C PRO A 142 21.06 -1.23 -3.33
N GLY A 143 22.04 -1.61 -2.48
CA GLY A 143 22.26 -0.95 -1.18
C GLY A 143 21.42 -1.49 -0.03
N ASP A 144 20.45 -2.36 -0.30
CA ASP A 144 19.60 -2.94 0.74
C ASP A 144 20.29 -4.11 1.44
N THR A 145 20.02 -4.26 2.73
CA THR A 145 20.44 -5.41 3.54
C THR A 145 19.24 -6.29 3.92
N VAL A 146 18.01 -5.78 3.77
CA VAL A 146 16.78 -6.47 4.13
C VAL A 146 16.00 -6.77 2.85
N PRO A 147 15.68 -8.04 2.55
CA PRO A 147 14.94 -8.40 1.35
C PRO A 147 13.50 -7.88 1.34
N TRP A 148 13.03 -7.54 0.16
CA TRP A 148 11.62 -7.33 -0.15
C TRP A 148 10.97 -8.65 -0.54
N ILE A 149 9.68 -8.78 -0.26
CA ILE A 149 8.88 -9.95 -0.62
C ILE A 149 7.74 -9.47 -1.51
N ASP A 150 7.70 -9.97 -2.73
CA ASP A 150 6.55 -9.78 -3.61
C ASP A 150 5.56 -10.91 -3.41
N LEU A 151 4.27 -10.56 -3.36
CA LEU A 151 3.19 -11.53 -3.23
C LEU A 151 2.11 -11.22 -4.27
N ARG A 152 1.42 -12.26 -4.71
CA ARG A 152 0.34 -12.16 -5.69
C ARG A 152 -0.94 -12.72 -5.10
N LEU A 153 -2.05 -12.03 -5.37
CA LEU A 153 -3.36 -12.47 -4.92
C LEU A 153 -3.79 -13.71 -5.70
N SER A 154 -4.13 -14.77 -4.98
CA SER A 154 -4.69 -15.99 -5.58
C SER A 154 -6.12 -15.73 -6.03
N VAL A 155 -6.43 -16.20 -7.23
CA VAL A 155 -7.77 -16.07 -7.79
C VAL A 155 -8.65 -17.19 -7.31
#